data_d900e682ee5817c5eb6168ceb5e4a6b4
#
_entry.id   d900e682ee5817c5eb6168ceb5e4a6b4
#
_cell.length_a   1.000
_cell.length_b   1.000
_cell.length_c   1.000
_cell.angle_alpha   90.00
_cell.angle_beta   90.00
_cell.angle_gamma   90.00
#
_symmetry.space_group_name_H-M   'P 1'
#
loop_
_entity.id
_entity.type
_entity.pdbx_description
1 polymer ?
#
loop_
_entity_poly.entity_id
_entity_poly.type
_entity_poly.pdbx_seq_one_letter_code
_entity_poly.pdbx_strand_id
1 'polypeptide(L)'
;MKVLALIPSQKGYSPGQRGSVELWEKVLEPAGIHLDYAPFETQRLREVLHLAGRRGTKAVEMVRSYFGRLTILGKLEDYDAVFVYREAALLGPALLERLIARKKPIVYQLDDPLFVPYRSPSNGLFSYLKFFGKVKQIVSMSKVVMVNSTPIRQFAEQHNRNVWQVPSVVDLDKFVYDERDQLREPKCVGWSGSPTTVKNIKMIEGALRRISATGRCEINLIGSDDFGLTGVDHEAKRWSAENEVDDLRRIQIGLVPLPDDNPWNPYKFIMKTAQYMSLGLVPVGTPMASNTEVIRHGENGFLAETEDEWVDAVTTLLSDVELRRSMSRQAASDAAEHYSLQSNAEKIVAAFRSAVE
;
A
#
# COMPACT_ATOMS: atom_id res chain seq x y z
N MET A 1 3.27 10.56 24.99
CA MET A 1 3.04 9.10 24.88
C MET A 1 4.22 8.49 24.14
N LYS A 2 4.86 7.49 24.74
CA LYS A 2 6.01 6.81 24.14
C LYS A 2 5.60 5.42 23.66
N VAL A 3 5.75 5.12 22.38
CA VAL A 3 5.26 3.89 21.76
C VAL A 3 6.41 3.12 21.14
N LEU A 4 6.54 1.84 21.46
CA LEU A 4 7.47 0.95 20.82
C LEU A 4 6.86 0.41 19.53
N ALA A 5 7.42 0.77 18.37
CA ALA A 5 6.94 0.36 17.06
C ALA A 5 7.68 -0.89 16.55
N LEU A 6 7.03 -2.04 16.64
CA LEU A 6 7.54 -3.30 16.09
C LEU A 6 7.19 -3.36 14.59
N ILE A 7 8.21 -3.28 13.76
CA ILE A 7 8.09 -3.23 12.30
C ILE A 7 8.88 -4.39 11.67
N PRO A 8 8.44 -4.92 10.50
CA PRO A 8 9.17 -5.98 9.80
C PRO A 8 10.53 -5.54 9.28
N SER A 9 10.57 -4.42 8.56
CA SER A 9 11.75 -3.91 7.85
C SER A 9 12.32 -2.67 8.54
N GLN A 10 13.56 -2.35 8.25
CA GLN A 10 14.18 -1.10 8.71
C GLN A 10 13.43 0.11 8.13
N LYS A 11 13.42 1.22 8.88
CA LYS A 11 12.81 2.48 8.47
C LYS A 11 13.35 2.92 7.09
N GLY A 12 12.47 3.39 6.24
CA GLY A 12 12.79 3.89 4.90
C GLY A 12 12.82 2.84 3.78
N TYR A 13 12.74 1.53 4.08
CA TYR A 13 12.91 0.50 3.06
C TYR A 13 11.63 -0.06 2.45
N SER A 14 10.66 -0.39 3.27
CA SER A 14 9.41 -0.97 2.77
C SER A 14 8.45 0.10 2.27
N PRO A 15 7.99 0.07 1.01
CA PRO A 15 7.03 1.07 0.49
C PRO A 15 5.74 1.14 1.31
N GLY A 16 5.17 0.00 1.71
CA GLY A 16 3.97 -0.05 2.54
C GLY A 16 4.19 0.58 3.92
N GLN A 17 5.34 0.30 4.56
CA GLN A 17 5.70 0.86 5.86
C GLN A 17 5.96 2.37 5.77
N ARG A 18 6.63 2.86 4.71
CA ARG A 18 6.84 4.29 4.44
C ARG A 18 5.54 5.04 4.22
N GLY A 19 4.62 4.48 3.44
CA GLY A 19 3.31 5.08 3.13
C GLY A 19 2.28 4.90 4.24
N SER A 20 2.63 4.31 5.37
CA SER A 20 1.76 4.14 6.54
C SER A 20 2.44 4.65 7.80
N VAL A 21 2.92 3.78 8.67
CA VAL A 21 3.42 4.14 10.00
C VAL A 21 4.53 5.20 9.99
N GLU A 22 5.45 5.17 9.00
CA GLU A 22 6.50 6.19 8.92
C GLU A 22 5.96 7.56 8.49
N LEU A 23 4.98 7.58 7.59
CA LEU A 23 4.30 8.80 7.19
C LEU A 23 3.48 9.39 8.34
N TRP A 24 2.88 8.55 9.18
CA TRP A 24 2.08 8.98 10.33
C TRP A 24 2.89 9.74 11.39
N GLU A 25 4.22 9.62 11.43
CA GLU A 25 5.06 10.43 12.32
C GLU A 25 4.78 11.93 12.18
N LYS A 26 4.49 12.40 10.95
CA LYS A 26 4.18 13.82 10.70
C LYS A 26 2.99 14.35 11.52
N VAL A 27 2.08 13.46 11.91
CA VAL A 27 0.89 13.83 12.70
C VAL A 27 0.95 13.31 14.14
N LEU A 28 1.67 12.22 14.40
CA LEU A 28 1.84 11.66 15.74
C LEU A 28 2.80 12.47 16.61
N GLU A 29 3.96 12.87 16.08
CA GLU A 29 4.95 13.66 16.82
C GLU A 29 4.39 15.00 17.32
N PRO A 30 3.71 15.82 16.49
CA PRO A 30 3.07 17.05 16.97
C PRO A 30 1.96 16.82 18.01
N ALA A 31 1.34 15.63 17.99
CA ALA A 31 0.34 15.23 18.99
C ALA A 31 0.94 14.67 20.28
N GLY A 32 2.29 14.68 20.41
CA GLY A 32 3.03 14.18 21.57
C GLY A 32 3.12 12.65 21.63
N ILE A 33 2.98 11.95 20.50
CA ILE A 33 3.12 10.49 20.39
C ILE A 33 4.41 10.18 19.65
N HIS A 34 5.39 9.61 20.35
CA HIS A 34 6.72 9.32 19.81
C HIS A 34 6.88 7.82 19.54
N LEU A 35 7.32 7.46 18.33
CA LEU A 35 7.54 6.09 17.91
C LEU A 35 9.03 5.72 17.98
N ASP A 36 9.36 4.76 18.84
CA ASP A 36 10.69 4.12 18.85
C ASP A 36 10.66 2.85 18.00
N TYR A 37 11.32 2.87 16.86
CA TYR A 37 11.28 1.76 15.90
C TYR A 37 12.19 0.60 16.31
N ALA A 38 11.63 -0.59 16.26
CA ALA A 38 12.33 -1.84 16.45
C ALA A 38 12.09 -2.76 15.23
N PRO A 39 12.94 -2.76 14.21
CA PRO A 39 12.81 -3.62 13.04
C PRO A 39 13.09 -5.09 13.41
N PHE A 40 12.35 -6.01 12.75
CA PHE A 40 12.60 -7.45 12.88
C PHE A 40 13.82 -7.87 12.05
N GLU A 41 13.92 -7.36 10.83
CA GLU A 41 15.01 -7.72 9.92
C GLU A 41 16.32 -7.09 10.37
N THR A 42 17.37 -7.94 10.53
CA THR A 42 18.74 -7.47 10.53
C THR A 42 19.14 -7.02 9.12
N GLN A 43 20.15 -6.17 8.98
CA GLN A 43 20.67 -5.78 7.67
C GLN A 43 21.01 -7.01 6.81
N ARG A 44 21.66 -8.01 7.41
CA ARG A 44 22.06 -9.24 6.72
C ARG A 44 20.86 -10.12 6.33
N LEU A 45 19.82 -10.21 7.18
CA LEU A 45 18.59 -10.93 6.83
C LEU A 45 17.94 -10.31 5.59
N ARG A 46 17.83 -8.98 5.55
CA ARG A 46 17.28 -8.23 4.43
C ARG A 46 18.01 -8.52 3.12
N GLU A 47 19.34 -8.52 3.13
CA GLU A 47 20.16 -8.77 1.94
C GLU A 47 19.93 -10.16 1.34
N VAL A 48 19.58 -11.15 2.16
CA VAL A 48 19.43 -12.55 1.73
C VAL A 48 17.99 -13.02 1.63
N LEU A 49 17.03 -12.31 2.23
CA LEU A 49 15.64 -12.80 2.40
C LEU A 49 14.97 -13.13 1.07
N HIS A 50 15.17 -12.27 0.06
CA HIS A 50 14.56 -12.41 -1.26
C HIS A 50 15.42 -13.18 -2.27
N LEU A 51 16.66 -13.54 -1.92
CA LEU A 51 17.53 -14.31 -2.79
C LEU A 51 17.14 -15.80 -2.77
N ALA A 52 17.23 -16.45 -3.91
CA ALA A 52 17.11 -17.91 -3.98
C ALA A 52 18.30 -18.57 -3.28
N GLY A 53 18.08 -19.73 -2.64
CA GLY A 53 19.13 -20.44 -1.90
C GLY A 53 19.45 -19.81 -0.53
N ARG A 54 20.69 -19.95 -0.06
CA ARG A 54 21.22 -19.40 1.23
C ARG A 54 20.37 -19.78 2.46
N ARG A 55 19.74 -20.95 2.46
CA ARG A 55 18.81 -21.41 3.52
C ARG A 55 19.41 -21.36 4.91
N GLY A 56 20.68 -21.78 5.07
CA GLY A 56 21.37 -21.75 6.35
C GLY A 56 21.54 -20.32 6.90
N THR A 57 22.00 -19.39 6.05
CA THR A 57 22.14 -17.97 6.45
C THR A 57 20.79 -17.37 6.85
N LYS A 58 19.73 -17.64 6.05
CA LYS A 58 18.37 -17.18 6.38
C LYS A 58 17.90 -17.72 7.73
N ALA A 59 18.13 -18.99 8.02
CA ALA A 59 17.74 -19.60 9.28
C ALA A 59 18.49 -18.99 10.48
N VAL A 60 19.79 -18.81 10.37
CA VAL A 60 20.62 -18.19 11.44
C VAL A 60 20.16 -16.75 11.71
N GLU A 61 20.01 -15.95 10.66
CA GLU A 61 19.58 -14.56 10.84
C GLU A 61 18.13 -14.46 11.34
N MET A 62 17.26 -15.38 10.95
CA MET A 62 15.89 -15.46 11.48
C MET A 62 15.90 -15.74 13.00
N VAL A 63 16.71 -16.71 13.45
CA VAL A 63 16.88 -17.00 14.87
C VAL A 63 17.44 -15.80 15.62
N ARG A 64 18.45 -15.12 15.06
CA ARG A 64 19.02 -13.90 15.63
C ARG A 64 17.97 -12.79 15.78
N SER A 65 17.13 -12.57 14.76
CA SER A 65 16.02 -11.62 14.80
C SER A 65 15.02 -11.95 15.92
N TYR A 66 14.70 -13.24 16.11
CA TYR A 66 13.86 -13.69 17.21
C TYR A 66 14.46 -13.37 18.59
N PHE A 67 15.73 -13.67 18.80
CA PHE A 67 16.41 -13.31 20.05
C PHE A 67 16.40 -11.79 20.28
N GLY A 68 16.64 -11.01 19.24
CA GLY A 68 16.49 -9.55 19.29
C GLY A 68 15.09 -9.11 19.75
N ARG A 69 14.03 -9.81 19.30
CA ARG A 69 12.66 -9.54 19.76
C ARG A 69 12.43 -9.90 21.23
N LEU A 70 13.05 -10.98 21.72
CA LEU A 70 12.92 -11.36 23.13
C LEU A 70 13.59 -10.33 24.06
N THR A 71 14.71 -9.73 23.66
CA THR A 71 15.34 -8.67 24.47
C THR A 71 14.47 -7.42 24.62
N ILE A 72 13.59 -7.16 23.65
CA ILE A 72 12.63 -6.05 23.70
C ILE A 72 11.62 -6.21 24.85
N LEU A 73 11.25 -7.45 25.22
CA LEU A 73 10.33 -7.72 26.33
C LEU A 73 10.83 -7.19 27.67
N GLY A 74 12.14 -7.05 27.84
CA GLY A 74 12.76 -6.45 29.02
C GLY A 74 12.68 -4.92 29.07
N LYS A 75 12.36 -4.27 27.94
CA LYS A 75 12.29 -2.80 27.83
C LYS A 75 10.86 -2.27 27.76
N LEU A 76 9.83 -3.14 27.86
CA LEU A 76 8.45 -2.75 27.69
C LEU A 76 7.96 -1.73 28.73
N GLU A 77 8.57 -1.73 29.92
CA GLU A 77 8.20 -0.79 31.00
C GLU A 77 8.48 0.67 30.62
N ASP A 78 9.41 0.93 29.70
CA ASP A 78 9.78 2.27 29.24
C ASP A 78 8.76 2.88 28.28
N TYR A 79 7.70 2.13 27.90
CA TYR A 79 6.71 2.52 26.90
C TYR A 79 5.28 2.49 27.46
N ASP A 80 4.43 3.36 26.91
CA ASP A 80 3.00 3.40 27.25
C ASP A 80 2.21 2.34 26.49
N ALA A 81 2.58 2.09 25.24
CA ALA A 81 1.93 1.11 24.36
C ALA A 81 2.95 0.49 23.38
N VAL A 82 2.56 -0.61 22.73
CA VAL A 82 3.32 -1.25 21.66
C VAL A 82 2.51 -1.18 20.36
N PHE A 83 3.08 -0.58 19.34
CA PHE A 83 2.53 -0.63 18.00
C PHE A 83 3.11 -1.83 17.25
N VAL A 84 2.26 -2.64 16.64
CA VAL A 84 2.65 -3.81 15.85
C VAL A 84 2.19 -3.61 14.41
N TYR A 85 3.13 -3.39 13.51
CA TYR A 85 2.85 -3.33 12.08
C TYR A 85 2.92 -4.73 11.47
N ARG A 86 1.79 -5.26 11.05
CA ARG A 86 1.63 -6.60 10.49
C ARG A 86 1.93 -7.73 11.48
N GLU A 87 3.19 -7.90 11.87
CA GLU A 87 3.64 -9.03 12.70
C GLU A 87 4.86 -8.61 13.54
N ALA A 88 4.90 -8.98 14.81
CA ALA A 88 6.08 -8.78 15.64
C ALA A 88 7.25 -9.69 15.20
N ALA A 89 6.92 -10.85 14.63
CA ALA A 89 7.88 -11.79 14.05
C ALA A 89 7.34 -12.42 12.77
N LEU A 90 8.19 -12.57 11.74
CA LEU A 90 7.79 -13.01 10.40
C LEU A 90 7.31 -14.47 10.35
N LEU A 91 7.74 -15.31 11.26
CA LEU A 91 7.40 -16.73 11.33
C LEU A 91 6.89 -17.11 12.72
N GLY A 92 6.22 -18.26 12.82
CA GLY A 92 5.78 -18.82 14.10
C GLY A 92 4.45 -18.28 14.61
N PRO A 93 3.97 -18.79 15.76
CA PRO A 93 2.72 -18.37 16.38
C PRO A 93 2.82 -16.99 17.03
N ALA A 94 1.68 -16.43 17.44
CA ALA A 94 1.58 -15.12 18.10
C ALA A 94 2.09 -15.13 19.56
N LEU A 95 3.24 -15.79 19.81
CA LEU A 95 3.78 -15.91 21.17
C LEU A 95 4.33 -14.60 21.71
N LEU A 96 5.07 -13.88 20.86
CA LEU A 96 5.64 -12.58 21.23
C LEU A 96 4.55 -11.56 21.51
N GLU A 97 3.57 -11.47 20.62
CA GLU A 97 2.44 -10.55 20.76
C GLU A 97 1.64 -10.89 22.03
N ARG A 98 1.47 -12.18 22.36
CA ARG A 98 0.80 -12.61 23.60
C ARG A 98 1.57 -12.21 24.84
N LEU A 99 2.90 -12.30 24.84
CA LEU A 99 3.74 -11.85 25.96
C LEU A 99 3.69 -10.32 26.12
N ILE A 100 3.67 -9.59 24.99
CA ILE A 100 3.52 -8.14 24.99
C ILE A 100 2.16 -7.73 25.55
N ALA A 101 1.06 -8.31 25.02
CA ALA A 101 -0.32 -7.99 25.44
C ALA A 101 -0.59 -8.18 26.93
N ARG A 102 0.19 -9.05 27.61
CA ARG A 102 0.11 -9.22 29.07
C ARG A 102 0.71 -8.06 29.88
N LYS A 103 1.55 -7.25 29.24
CA LYS A 103 2.30 -6.17 29.90
C LYS A 103 1.88 -4.78 29.42
N LYS A 104 1.60 -4.63 28.14
CA LYS A 104 1.30 -3.33 27.50
C LYS A 104 0.17 -3.48 26.49
N PRO A 105 -0.65 -2.45 26.32
CA PRO A 105 -1.67 -2.43 25.26
C PRO A 105 -1.00 -2.46 23.88
N ILE A 106 -1.62 -3.19 22.95
CA ILE A 106 -1.18 -3.29 21.57
C ILE A 106 -2.08 -2.43 20.70
N VAL A 107 -1.46 -1.54 19.89
CA VAL A 107 -2.05 -0.94 18.70
C VAL A 107 -1.59 -1.77 17.50
N TYR A 108 -2.50 -2.47 16.87
CA TYR A 108 -2.18 -3.38 15.78
C TYR A 108 -2.60 -2.81 14.43
N GLN A 109 -1.67 -2.72 13.48
CA GLN A 109 -1.98 -2.34 12.10
C GLN A 109 -1.95 -3.56 11.19
N LEU A 110 -3.08 -3.80 10.52
CA LEU A 110 -3.30 -4.86 9.54
C LEU A 110 -3.67 -4.22 8.19
N ASP A 111 -2.68 -4.03 7.32
CA ASP A 111 -2.83 -3.40 5.99
C ASP A 111 -2.79 -4.40 4.82
N ASP A 112 -2.38 -5.64 5.10
CA ASP A 112 -2.38 -6.77 4.16
C ASP A 112 -3.20 -7.94 4.74
N PRO A 113 -3.86 -8.76 3.91
CA PRO A 113 -4.69 -9.88 4.36
C PRO A 113 -3.86 -11.09 4.82
N LEU A 114 -3.02 -10.90 5.84
CA LEU A 114 -2.11 -11.91 6.37
C LEU A 114 -2.85 -13.16 6.93
N PHE A 115 -4.15 -13.05 7.14
CA PHE A 115 -5.03 -14.15 7.55
C PHE A 115 -5.44 -15.07 6.37
N VAL A 116 -5.27 -14.60 5.13
CA VAL A 116 -5.54 -15.38 3.93
C VAL A 116 -4.31 -16.22 3.58
N PRO A 117 -4.41 -17.57 3.58
CA PRO A 117 -3.29 -18.42 3.22
C PRO A 117 -2.78 -18.12 1.80
N TYR A 118 -1.51 -17.82 1.69
CA TYR A 118 -0.85 -17.56 0.41
C TYR A 118 0.51 -18.25 0.35
N ARG A 119 0.68 -19.09 -0.67
CA ARG A 119 1.95 -19.74 -0.96
C ARG A 119 2.76 -18.90 -1.94
N SER A 120 3.75 -18.16 -1.42
CA SER A 120 4.60 -17.36 -2.30
C SER A 120 5.47 -18.26 -3.20
N PRO A 121 5.67 -17.89 -4.48
CA PRO A 121 6.51 -18.65 -5.39
C PRO A 121 7.95 -18.84 -4.88
N SER A 122 8.49 -17.84 -4.18
CA SER A 122 9.87 -17.83 -3.66
C SER A 122 10.06 -18.72 -2.41
N ASN A 123 9.02 -18.93 -1.59
CA ASN A 123 9.12 -19.63 -0.32
C ASN A 123 8.46 -21.03 -0.33
N GLY A 124 7.62 -21.34 -1.31
CA GLY A 124 6.97 -22.62 -1.44
C GLY A 124 6.24 -23.06 -0.15
N LEU A 125 6.46 -24.31 0.30
CA LEU A 125 5.84 -24.85 1.53
C LEU A 125 6.26 -24.13 2.81
N PHE A 126 7.42 -23.48 2.84
CA PHE A 126 7.85 -22.65 3.99
C PHE A 126 6.93 -21.48 4.27
N SER A 127 6.07 -21.07 3.33
CA SER A 127 5.04 -20.06 3.55
C SER A 127 4.08 -20.44 4.70
N TYR A 128 3.86 -21.71 4.97
CA TYR A 128 3.00 -22.18 6.07
C TYR A 128 3.61 -21.96 7.46
N LEU A 129 4.93 -21.76 7.56
CA LEU A 129 5.59 -21.38 8.83
C LEU A 129 5.20 -19.97 9.31
N LYS A 130 4.48 -19.21 8.51
CA LYS A 130 3.88 -17.92 8.91
C LYS A 130 2.73 -18.08 9.91
N PHE A 131 2.14 -19.25 10.01
CA PHE A 131 1.00 -19.48 10.91
C PHE A 131 -0.14 -18.48 10.68
N PHE A 132 -0.77 -18.51 9.52
CA PHE A 132 -1.81 -17.55 9.11
C PHE A 132 -2.90 -17.32 10.18
N GLY A 133 -3.24 -18.36 10.97
CA GLY A 133 -4.16 -18.25 12.10
C GLY A 133 -3.70 -17.35 13.26
N LYS A 134 -2.41 -16.93 13.29
CA LYS A 134 -1.93 -16.02 14.34
C LYS A 134 -2.55 -14.64 14.24
N VAL A 135 -2.90 -14.19 13.02
CA VAL A 135 -3.48 -12.87 12.78
C VAL A 135 -4.78 -12.69 13.56
N LYS A 136 -5.66 -13.70 13.54
CA LYS A 136 -6.88 -13.72 14.37
C LYS A 136 -6.56 -13.52 15.85
N GLN A 137 -5.51 -14.20 16.36
CA GLN A 137 -5.11 -14.07 17.76
C GLN A 137 -4.58 -12.66 18.07
N ILE A 138 -3.77 -12.08 17.16
CA ILE A 138 -3.24 -10.72 17.34
C ILE A 138 -4.39 -9.71 17.35
N VAL A 139 -5.31 -9.80 16.39
CA VAL A 139 -6.51 -8.95 16.35
C VAL A 139 -7.29 -9.05 17.67
N SER A 140 -7.55 -10.28 18.16
CA SER A 140 -8.36 -10.49 19.38
C SER A 140 -7.71 -9.98 20.66
N MET A 141 -6.36 -9.97 20.74
CA MET A 141 -5.64 -9.51 21.95
C MET A 141 -5.25 -8.04 21.91
N SER A 142 -5.38 -7.37 20.76
CA SER A 142 -5.01 -5.97 20.60
C SER A 142 -6.05 -5.05 21.26
N LYS A 143 -5.59 -3.98 21.91
CA LYS A 143 -6.46 -2.95 22.48
C LYS A 143 -7.12 -2.13 21.37
N VAL A 144 -6.36 -1.89 20.28
CA VAL A 144 -6.79 -1.16 19.09
C VAL A 144 -6.34 -1.92 17.85
N VAL A 145 -7.20 -2.02 16.84
CA VAL A 145 -6.86 -2.58 15.53
C VAL A 145 -7.09 -1.51 14.46
N MET A 146 -6.04 -1.19 13.70
CA MET A 146 -6.09 -0.25 12.58
C MET A 146 -6.02 -1.04 11.27
N VAL A 147 -6.92 -0.76 10.34
CA VAL A 147 -7.04 -1.45 9.05
C VAL A 147 -7.19 -0.43 7.92
N ASN A 148 -6.82 -0.78 6.69
CA ASN A 148 -6.83 0.16 5.58
C ASN A 148 -7.91 -0.09 4.51
N SER A 149 -8.63 -1.20 4.58
CA SER A 149 -9.67 -1.54 3.60
C SER A 149 -10.89 -2.15 4.27
N THR A 150 -12.05 -2.02 3.62
CA THR A 150 -13.32 -2.56 4.12
C THR A 150 -13.30 -4.08 4.29
N PRO A 151 -12.74 -4.90 3.37
CA PRO A 151 -12.69 -6.34 3.58
C PRO A 151 -11.81 -6.76 4.77
N ILE A 152 -10.70 -6.06 5.02
CA ILE A 152 -9.87 -6.32 6.21
C ILE A 152 -10.59 -5.88 7.49
N ARG A 153 -11.33 -4.76 7.44
CA ARG A 153 -12.18 -4.30 8.54
C ARG A 153 -13.22 -5.34 8.92
N GLN A 154 -13.95 -5.87 7.95
CA GLN A 154 -14.96 -6.92 8.17
C GLN A 154 -14.38 -8.17 8.85
N PHE A 155 -13.17 -8.58 8.48
CA PHE A 155 -12.46 -9.65 9.16
C PHE A 155 -12.10 -9.25 10.61
N ALA A 156 -11.54 -8.05 10.81
CA ALA A 156 -11.09 -7.61 12.13
C ALA A 156 -12.25 -7.45 13.13
N GLU A 157 -13.40 -6.91 12.69
CA GLU A 157 -14.59 -6.71 13.50
C GLU A 157 -15.21 -8.02 14.02
N GLN A 158 -14.97 -9.16 13.36
CA GLN A 158 -15.36 -10.48 13.87
C GLN A 158 -14.58 -10.89 15.13
N HIS A 159 -13.44 -10.23 15.41
CA HIS A 159 -12.51 -10.64 16.46
C HIS A 159 -12.13 -9.53 17.43
N ASN A 160 -12.44 -8.27 17.12
CA ASN A 160 -12.18 -7.13 17.98
C ASN A 160 -13.27 -6.06 17.80
N ARG A 161 -13.67 -5.42 18.90
CA ARG A 161 -14.71 -4.37 18.89
C ARG A 161 -14.13 -2.96 18.65
N ASN A 162 -12.83 -2.78 18.84
CA ASN A 162 -12.14 -1.50 18.68
C ASN A 162 -11.31 -1.50 17.38
N VAL A 163 -12.02 -1.42 16.26
CA VAL A 163 -11.45 -1.42 14.91
C VAL A 163 -11.60 -0.04 14.28
N TRP A 164 -10.47 0.51 13.85
CA TRP A 164 -10.37 1.82 13.20
C TRP A 164 -9.97 1.63 11.74
N GLN A 165 -10.82 2.03 10.81
CA GLN A 165 -10.44 2.03 9.39
C GLN A 165 -9.71 3.34 9.06
N VAL A 166 -8.41 3.25 8.85
CA VAL A 166 -7.56 4.34 8.35
C VAL A 166 -7.02 3.88 6.99
N PRO A 167 -7.47 4.48 5.88
CA PRO A 167 -6.99 4.10 4.55
C PRO A 167 -5.47 4.31 4.47
N SER A 168 -4.84 3.71 3.46
CA SER A 168 -3.48 4.10 3.16
C SER A 168 -3.50 5.55 2.66
N VAL A 169 -2.79 6.43 3.35
CA VAL A 169 -2.88 7.88 3.15
C VAL A 169 -1.78 8.42 2.25
N VAL A 170 -2.07 9.52 1.56
CA VAL A 170 -1.14 10.26 0.71
C VAL A 170 -0.79 11.58 1.40
N ASP A 171 0.48 11.95 1.29
CA ASP A 171 0.99 13.23 1.79
C ASP A 171 0.75 14.33 0.75
N LEU A 172 -0.20 15.23 1.00
CA LEU A 172 -0.51 16.32 0.08
C LEU A 172 0.58 17.40 0.00
N ASP A 173 1.52 17.46 0.95
CA ASP A 173 2.68 18.33 0.84
C ASP A 173 3.64 17.83 -0.25
N LYS A 174 3.65 16.51 -0.52
CA LYS A 174 4.42 15.87 -1.57
C LYS A 174 3.63 15.75 -2.89
N PHE A 175 2.39 15.29 -2.82
CA PHE A 175 1.52 15.02 -3.97
C PHE A 175 0.55 16.19 -4.16
N VAL A 176 1.07 17.33 -4.65
CA VAL A 176 0.32 18.58 -4.80
C VAL A 176 -0.42 18.57 -6.14
N TYR A 177 -1.75 18.76 -6.09
CA TYR A 177 -2.58 18.92 -7.28
C TYR A 177 -2.26 20.21 -8.05
N ASP A 178 -2.14 20.10 -9.37
CA ASP A 178 -2.05 21.23 -10.29
C ASP A 178 -2.92 20.93 -11.53
N GLU A 179 -4.02 21.67 -11.68
CA GLU A 179 -4.95 21.47 -12.81
C GLU A 179 -4.26 21.65 -14.18
N ARG A 180 -3.17 22.43 -14.25
CA ARG A 180 -2.41 22.67 -15.48
C ARG A 180 -1.77 21.39 -16.02
N ASP A 181 -1.52 20.38 -15.17
CA ASP A 181 -0.98 19.10 -15.60
C ASP A 181 -1.92 18.36 -16.56
N GLN A 182 -3.25 18.62 -16.45
CA GLN A 182 -4.26 18.08 -17.37
C GLN A 182 -4.26 18.72 -18.76
N LEU A 183 -3.60 19.87 -18.91
CA LEU A 183 -3.53 20.61 -20.18
C LEU A 183 -2.22 20.35 -20.94
N ARG A 184 -1.29 19.58 -20.37
CA ARG A 184 -0.01 19.25 -21.03
C ARG A 184 -0.22 18.50 -22.33
N GLU A 185 0.66 18.76 -23.30
CA GLU A 185 0.74 18.02 -24.55
C GLU A 185 2.18 17.55 -24.77
N PRO A 186 2.40 16.37 -25.36
CA PRO A 186 1.37 15.40 -25.77
C PRO A 186 0.63 14.81 -24.55
N LYS A 187 -0.62 14.37 -24.75
CA LYS A 187 -1.37 13.67 -23.71
C LYS A 187 -0.66 12.36 -23.35
N CYS A 188 -0.68 12.01 -22.08
CA CYS A 188 0.02 10.84 -21.58
C CYS A 188 -0.92 9.94 -20.76
N VAL A 189 -0.93 8.67 -21.11
CA VAL A 189 -1.56 7.57 -20.35
C VAL A 189 -0.45 6.81 -19.65
N GLY A 190 -0.59 6.48 -18.39
CA GLY A 190 0.53 5.83 -17.74
C GLY A 190 0.19 4.90 -16.59
N TRP A 191 1.22 4.16 -16.19
CA TRP A 191 1.18 3.26 -15.05
C TRP A 191 2.47 3.35 -14.24
N SER A 192 2.37 3.24 -12.93
CA SER A 192 3.53 3.14 -12.04
C SER A 192 3.44 1.88 -11.19
N GLY A 193 4.55 1.18 -10.98
CA GLY A 193 4.59 0.00 -10.14
C GLY A 193 5.99 -0.49 -9.82
N SER A 194 6.07 -1.64 -9.15
CA SER A 194 7.33 -2.34 -8.90
C SER A 194 7.59 -3.38 -10.00
N PRO A 195 8.83 -3.84 -10.18
CA PRO A 195 9.14 -4.92 -11.12
C PRO A 195 8.29 -6.18 -10.90
N THR A 196 7.90 -6.46 -9.65
CA THR A 196 7.06 -7.63 -9.32
C THR A 196 5.59 -7.47 -9.73
N THR A 197 5.16 -6.25 -10.07
CA THR A 197 3.78 -5.92 -10.48
C THR A 197 3.66 -5.58 -11.97
N VAL A 198 4.72 -5.73 -12.76
CA VAL A 198 4.69 -5.59 -14.24
C VAL A 198 3.62 -6.47 -14.89
N LYS A 199 3.37 -7.66 -14.35
CA LYS A 199 2.28 -8.54 -14.81
C LYS A 199 0.89 -7.88 -14.80
N ASN A 200 0.68 -6.88 -13.93
CA ASN A 200 -0.60 -6.19 -13.85
C ASN A 200 -0.85 -5.36 -15.13
N ILE A 201 0.15 -4.62 -15.60
CA ILE A 201 -0.01 -3.83 -16.83
C ILE A 201 -0.11 -4.74 -18.07
N LYS A 202 0.55 -5.90 -18.05
CA LYS A 202 0.42 -6.90 -19.13
C LYS A 202 -0.99 -7.46 -19.29
N MET A 203 -1.79 -7.46 -18.21
CA MET A 203 -3.18 -7.90 -18.26
C MET A 203 -4.01 -7.12 -19.29
N ILE A 204 -3.68 -5.86 -19.51
CA ILE A 204 -4.38 -4.97 -20.45
C ILE A 204 -3.56 -4.68 -21.71
N GLU A 205 -2.61 -5.56 -22.08
CA GLU A 205 -1.74 -5.37 -23.26
C GLU A 205 -2.53 -5.18 -24.57
N GLY A 206 -3.63 -5.93 -24.75
CA GLY A 206 -4.53 -5.79 -25.89
C GLY A 206 -5.12 -4.37 -25.98
N ALA A 207 -5.65 -3.87 -24.87
CA ALA A 207 -6.18 -2.50 -24.81
C ALA A 207 -5.08 -1.46 -25.06
N LEU A 208 -3.90 -1.61 -24.44
CA LEU A 208 -2.76 -0.70 -24.65
C LEU A 208 -2.32 -0.66 -26.11
N ARG A 209 -2.30 -1.80 -26.81
CA ARG A 209 -1.97 -1.87 -28.25
C ARG A 209 -2.97 -1.08 -29.09
N ARG A 210 -4.26 -1.21 -28.81
CA ARG A 210 -5.31 -0.44 -29.49
C ARG A 210 -5.22 1.05 -29.20
N ILE A 211 -4.97 1.44 -27.95
CA ILE A 211 -4.78 2.83 -27.55
C ILE A 211 -3.55 3.42 -28.23
N SER A 212 -2.41 2.73 -28.19
CA SER A 212 -1.15 3.14 -28.83
C SER A 212 -1.33 3.34 -30.33
N ALA A 213 -2.05 2.43 -31.00
CA ALA A 213 -2.32 2.51 -32.44
C ALA A 213 -3.12 3.77 -32.86
N THR A 214 -3.80 4.44 -31.94
CA THR A 214 -4.50 5.70 -32.23
C THR A 214 -3.56 6.87 -32.48
N GLY A 215 -2.31 6.81 -32.00
CA GLY A 215 -1.34 7.91 -32.04
C GLY A 215 -1.78 9.19 -31.28
N ARG A 216 -2.77 9.09 -30.41
CA ARG A 216 -3.39 10.24 -29.70
C ARG A 216 -2.75 10.57 -28.36
N CYS A 217 -1.89 9.70 -27.86
CA CYS A 217 -1.22 9.87 -26.56
C CYS A 217 0.12 9.14 -26.54
N GLU A 218 0.98 9.59 -25.65
CA GLU A 218 2.15 8.81 -25.20
C GLU A 218 1.71 7.80 -24.13
N ILE A 219 2.45 6.69 -24.01
CA ILE A 219 2.26 5.73 -22.94
C ILE A 219 3.54 5.69 -22.09
N ASN A 220 3.43 6.07 -20.81
CA ASN A 220 4.55 6.10 -19.88
C ASN A 220 4.39 5.03 -18.81
N LEU A 221 5.35 4.10 -18.75
CA LEU A 221 5.36 3.00 -17.81
C LEU A 221 6.54 3.13 -16.84
N ILE A 222 6.24 3.27 -15.54
CA ILE A 222 7.23 3.53 -14.49
C ILE A 222 7.36 2.29 -13.61
N GLY A 223 8.60 1.76 -13.45
CA GLY A 223 8.86 0.64 -12.53
C GLY A 223 9.84 -0.42 -13.06
N SER A 224 10.10 -0.43 -14.38
CA SER A 224 11.04 -1.35 -15.03
C SER A 224 11.63 -0.69 -16.27
N ASP A 225 12.79 -1.16 -16.73
CA ASP A 225 13.34 -0.76 -18.03
C ASP A 225 12.69 -1.52 -19.20
N ASP A 226 12.03 -2.63 -18.89
CA ASP A 226 11.33 -3.46 -19.87
C ASP A 226 10.04 -4.00 -19.25
N PHE A 227 8.95 -3.82 -19.95
CA PHE A 227 7.63 -4.33 -19.61
C PHE A 227 7.24 -5.57 -20.41
N GLY A 228 8.04 -5.95 -21.41
CA GLY A 228 7.80 -7.08 -22.30
C GLY A 228 6.43 -7.01 -23.00
N LEU A 229 6.01 -5.81 -23.40
CA LEU A 229 4.79 -5.57 -24.17
C LEU A 229 5.10 -5.64 -25.67
N THR A 230 4.20 -6.22 -26.44
CA THR A 230 4.38 -6.38 -27.90
C THR A 230 3.40 -5.49 -28.66
N GLY A 231 3.91 -4.69 -29.60
CA GLY A 231 3.08 -3.81 -30.42
C GLY A 231 2.45 -2.63 -29.66
N VAL A 232 3.08 -2.22 -28.56
CA VAL A 232 2.74 -1.03 -27.79
C VAL A 232 3.94 -0.10 -27.81
N ASP A 233 3.79 1.07 -28.42
CA ASP A 233 4.80 2.14 -28.32
C ASP A 233 4.69 2.80 -26.94
N HIS A 234 5.78 2.75 -26.16
CA HIS A 234 5.77 3.24 -24.79
C HIS A 234 7.16 3.65 -24.30
N GLU A 235 7.21 4.66 -23.45
CA GLU A 235 8.40 5.00 -22.66
C GLU A 235 8.44 4.11 -21.41
N ALA A 236 9.55 3.42 -21.19
CA ALA A 236 9.81 2.61 -20.00
C ALA A 236 10.82 3.32 -19.09
N LYS A 237 10.52 3.42 -17.80
CA LYS A 237 11.36 4.11 -16.83
C LYS A 237 11.41 3.37 -15.50
N ARG A 238 12.61 3.29 -14.90
CA ARG A 238 12.74 2.81 -13.51
C ARG A 238 12.12 3.79 -12.56
N TRP A 239 11.44 3.25 -11.55
CA TRP A 239 10.94 4.07 -10.45
C TRP A 239 12.09 4.53 -9.54
N SER A 240 12.05 5.78 -9.13
CA SER A 240 12.87 6.30 -8.04
C SER A 240 12.04 7.18 -7.12
N ALA A 241 12.38 7.19 -5.82
CA ALA A 241 11.66 8.00 -4.84
C ALA A 241 11.83 9.51 -5.08
N GLU A 242 12.96 9.89 -5.68
CA GLU A 242 13.31 11.27 -5.99
C GLU A 242 12.45 11.83 -7.14
N ASN A 243 12.24 11.04 -8.19
CA ASN A 243 11.53 11.48 -9.40
C ASN A 243 10.05 11.08 -9.42
N GLU A 244 9.56 10.36 -8.40
CA GLU A 244 8.22 9.76 -8.37
C GLU A 244 7.12 10.77 -8.73
N VAL A 245 7.12 11.94 -8.11
CA VAL A 245 6.07 12.95 -8.34
C VAL A 245 6.19 13.57 -9.72
N ASP A 246 7.39 13.92 -10.14
CA ASP A 246 7.63 14.57 -11.44
C ASP A 246 7.29 13.61 -12.60
N ASP A 247 7.61 12.32 -12.43
CA ASP A 247 7.26 11.30 -13.42
C ASP A 247 5.74 11.09 -13.51
N LEU A 248 5.05 11.07 -12.36
CA LEU A 248 3.60 10.94 -12.32
C LEU A 248 2.87 12.15 -12.89
N ARG A 249 3.38 13.38 -12.65
CA ARG A 249 2.78 14.63 -13.18
C ARG A 249 2.77 14.73 -14.70
N ARG A 250 3.55 13.90 -15.41
CA ARG A 250 3.49 13.81 -16.87
C ARG A 250 2.25 13.07 -17.36
N ILE A 251 1.60 12.29 -16.49
CA ILE A 251 0.47 11.41 -16.78
C ILE A 251 -0.84 12.14 -16.51
N GLN A 252 -1.79 12.13 -17.44
CA GLN A 252 -3.14 12.65 -17.26
C GLN A 252 -4.13 11.54 -16.89
N ILE A 253 -3.93 10.34 -17.42
CA ILE A 253 -4.80 9.17 -17.20
C ILE A 253 -3.97 8.06 -16.57
N GLY A 254 -4.25 7.74 -15.32
CA GLY A 254 -3.52 6.75 -14.54
C GLY A 254 -4.15 5.36 -14.61
N LEU A 255 -3.44 4.37 -15.12
CA LEU A 255 -3.94 3.00 -15.24
C LEU A 255 -3.71 2.21 -13.94
N VAL A 256 -4.74 1.51 -13.47
CA VAL A 256 -4.70 0.70 -12.23
C VAL A 256 -5.25 -0.71 -12.49
N PRO A 257 -4.63 -1.48 -13.40
CA PRO A 257 -5.03 -2.88 -13.63
C PRO A 257 -4.62 -3.76 -12.44
N LEU A 258 -5.53 -4.62 -12.00
CA LEU A 258 -5.32 -5.57 -10.93
C LEU A 258 -5.86 -6.94 -11.35
N PRO A 259 -4.99 -7.95 -11.57
CA PRO A 259 -5.41 -9.28 -12.00
C PRO A 259 -6.03 -10.07 -10.84
N ASP A 260 -6.97 -10.96 -11.17
CA ASP A 260 -7.58 -11.88 -10.20
C ASP A 260 -6.78 -13.20 -10.12
N ASP A 261 -5.46 -13.09 -9.93
CA ASP A 261 -4.54 -14.23 -9.86
C ASP A 261 -3.93 -14.44 -8.46
N ASN A 262 -4.34 -13.61 -7.49
CA ASN A 262 -3.81 -13.63 -6.14
C ASN A 262 -4.96 -13.47 -5.13
N PRO A 263 -5.16 -14.44 -4.21
CA PRO A 263 -6.23 -14.41 -3.22
C PRO A 263 -6.16 -13.21 -2.25
N TRP A 264 -5.05 -12.47 -2.25
CA TRP A 264 -4.89 -11.25 -1.48
C TRP A 264 -5.44 -10.01 -2.17
N ASN A 265 -5.54 -10.03 -3.51
CA ASN A 265 -5.92 -8.83 -4.26
C ASN A 265 -7.26 -8.23 -3.86
N PRO A 266 -8.34 -9.01 -3.59
CA PRO A 266 -9.64 -8.45 -3.19
C PRO A 266 -9.62 -7.67 -1.87
N TYR A 267 -8.60 -7.87 -1.03
CA TYR A 267 -8.49 -7.24 0.29
C TYR A 267 -7.64 -5.97 0.29
N LYS A 268 -6.87 -5.72 -0.79
CA LYS A 268 -5.85 -4.66 -0.78
C LYS A 268 -6.46 -3.26 -0.89
N PHE A 269 -5.86 -2.32 -0.18
CA PHE A 269 -5.96 -0.92 -0.54
C PHE A 269 -4.91 -0.60 -1.62
N ILE A 270 -5.37 -0.07 -2.76
CA ILE A 270 -4.49 0.25 -3.89
C ILE A 270 -4.00 1.69 -3.76
N MET A 271 -2.88 1.88 -3.08
CA MET A 271 -2.25 3.18 -2.82
C MET A 271 -2.08 4.04 -4.09
N LYS A 272 -1.78 3.41 -5.23
CA LYS A 272 -1.60 4.12 -6.50
C LYS A 272 -2.82 4.92 -6.92
N THR A 273 -4.01 4.37 -6.70
CA THR A 273 -5.26 5.07 -7.03
C THR A 273 -5.34 6.39 -6.26
N ALA A 274 -5.08 6.36 -4.95
CA ALA A 274 -5.08 7.58 -4.14
C ALA A 274 -3.94 8.54 -4.53
N GLN A 275 -2.73 8.04 -4.86
CA GLN A 275 -1.62 8.86 -5.35
C GLN A 275 -1.94 9.53 -6.68
N TYR A 276 -2.54 8.81 -7.63
CA TYR A 276 -2.96 9.38 -8.91
C TYR A 276 -4.00 10.46 -8.70
N MET A 277 -5.04 10.16 -7.94
CA MET A 277 -6.11 11.12 -7.64
C MET A 277 -5.58 12.38 -6.96
N SER A 278 -4.65 12.26 -6.00
CA SER A 278 -4.08 13.42 -5.31
C SER A 278 -3.29 14.35 -6.22
N LEU A 279 -2.70 13.84 -7.30
CA LEU A 279 -2.07 14.65 -8.35
C LEU A 279 -3.05 15.08 -9.45
N GLY A 280 -4.32 14.65 -9.38
CA GLY A 280 -5.32 14.93 -10.39
C GLY A 280 -5.23 14.07 -11.64
N LEU A 281 -4.46 12.97 -11.64
CA LEU A 281 -4.57 11.98 -12.70
C LEU A 281 -5.94 11.31 -12.61
N VAL A 282 -6.61 11.17 -13.74
CA VAL A 282 -7.90 10.46 -13.78
C VAL A 282 -7.65 8.95 -13.78
N PRO A 283 -8.03 8.21 -12.73
CA PRO A 283 -7.77 6.79 -12.66
C PRO A 283 -8.72 6.00 -13.56
N VAL A 284 -8.16 5.02 -14.29
CA VAL A 284 -8.91 3.93 -14.90
C VAL A 284 -8.44 2.63 -14.27
N GLY A 285 -9.33 1.90 -13.60
CA GLY A 285 -8.96 0.75 -12.77
C GLY A 285 -9.87 -0.46 -12.92
N THR A 286 -9.33 -1.65 -12.64
CA THR A 286 -10.14 -2.86 -12.52
C THR A 286 -11.15 -2.71 -11.36
N PRO A 287 -12.43 -3.15 -11.50
CA PRO A 287 -13.44 -3.10 -10.43
C PRO A 287 -13.15 -4.15 -9.35
N MET A 288 -12.02 -4.03 -8.67
CA MET A 288 -11.55 -4.95 -7.64
C MET A 288 -10.84 -4.19 -6.52
N ALA A 289 -10.83 -4.79 -5.33
CA ALA A 289 -10.20 -4.24 -4.14
C ALA A 289 -10.72 -2.83 -3.82
N SER A 290 -9.86 -1.95 -3.31
CA SER A 290 -10.27 -0.58 -3.00
C SER A 290 -10.64 0.26 -4.22
N ASN A 291 -10.32 -0.16 -5.45
CA ASN A 291 -10.74 0.59 -6.64
C ASN A 291 -12.26 0.75 -6.69
N THR A 292 -13.04 -0.26 -6.24
CA THR A 292 -14.50 -0.18 -6.19
C THR A 292 -15.05 0.82 -5.17
N GLU A 293 -14.23 1.19 -4.18
CA GLU A 293 -14.59 2.17 -3.14
C GLU A 293 -14.06 3.56 -3.48
N VAL A 294 -12.88 3.62 -4.12
CA VAL A 294 -12.14 4.86 -4.37
C VAL A 294 -12.53 5.48 -5.71
N ILE A 295 -12.75 4.66 -6.74
CA ILE A 295 -13.15 5.13 -8.08
C ILE A 295 -14.67 5.12 -8.20
N ARG A 296 -15.27 6.28 -8.25
CA ARG A 296 -16.68 6.47 -8.61
C ARG A 296 -16.77 6.58 -10.13
N HIS A 297 -17.24 5.48 -10.76
CA HIS A 297 -17.30 5.35 -12.22
C HIS A 297 -18.09 6.50 -12.86
N GLY A 298 -17.47 7.22 -13.79
CA GLY A 298 -18.06 8.36 -14.48
C GLY A 298 -17.98 9.70 -13.72
N GLU A 299 -17.51 9.72 -12.46
CA GLU A 299 -17.43 10.95 -11.65
C GLU A 299 -15.96 11.39 -11.41
N ASN A 300 -15.13 10.51 -10.83
CA ASN A 300 -13.73 10.80 -10.52
C ASN A 300 -12.74 9.88 -11.25
N GLY A 301 -13.25 8.97 -12.11
CA GLY A 301 -12.49 8.00 -12.87
C GLY A 301 -13.38 6.97 -13.52
N PHE A 302 -12.80 5.94 -14.12
CA PHE A 302 -13.52 4.84 -14.72
C PHE A 302 -13.12 3.49 -14.14
N LEU A 303 -14.07 2.59 -14.01
CA LEU A 303 -13.85 1.16 -13.75
C LEU A 303 -14.00 0.41 -15.08
N ALA A 304 -13.02 -0.44 -15.41
CA ALA A 304 -12.96 -1.20 -16.65
C ALA A 304 -12.49 -2.64 -16.36
N GLU A 305 -13.20 -3.62 -16.91
CA GLU A 305 -12.95 -5.05 -16.77
C GLU A 305 -12.51 -5.67 -18.09
N THR A 306 -13.26 -5.39 -19.16
CA THR A 306 -12.97 -5.91 -20.51
C THR A 306 -12.02 -5.01 -21.30
N GLU A 307 -11.38 -5.58 -22.33
CA GLU A 307 -10.50 -4.84 -23.22
C GLU A 307 -11.21 -3.63 -23.85
N ASP A 308 -12.46 -3.79 -24.27
CA ASP A 308 -13.25 -2.72 -24.87
C ASP A 308 -13.52 -1.60 -23.86
N GLU A 309 -13.90 -1.93 -22.63
CA GLU A 309 -14.11 -0.92 -21.57
C GLU A 309 -12.84 -0.13 -21.25
N TRP A 310 -11.65 -0.77 -21.23
CA TRP A 310 -10.38 -0.07 -21.07
C TRP A 310 -10.12 0.91 -22.21
N VAL A 311 -10.34 0.47 -23.46
CA VAL A 311 -10.15 1.32 -24.64
C VAL A 311 -11.14 2.48 -24.63
N ASP A 312 -12.43 2.21 -24.36
CA ASP A 312 -13.48 3.22 -24.34
C ASP A 312 -13.26 4.27 -23.25
N ALA A 313 -12.92 3.84 -22.03
CA ALA A 313 -12.62 4.75 -20.93
C ALA A 313 -11.43 5.70 -21.28
N VAL A 314 -10.32 5.12 -21.78
CA VAL A 314 -9.13 5.92 -22.11
C VAL A 314 -9.40 6.84 -23.30
N THR A 315 -10.02 6.34 -24.38
CA THR A 315 -10.30 7.16 -25.58
C THR A 315 -11.32 8.26 -25.31
N THR A 316 -12.29 8.03 -24.44
CA THR A 316 -13.25 9.05 -23.96
C THR A 316 -12.49 10.18 -23.26
N LEU A 317 -11.62 9.84 -22.29
CA LEU A 317 -10.81 10.83 -21.56
C LEU A 317 -9.80 11.57 -22.45
N LEU A 318 -9.26 10.91 -23.48
CA LEU A 318 -8.36 11.56 -24.45
C LEU A 318 -9.11 12.55 -25.36
N SER A 319 -10.36 12.26 -25.68
CA SER A 319 -11.18 13.04 -26.61
C SER A 319 -11.88 14.22 -25.96
N ASP A 320 -12.35 14.03 -24.73
CA ASP A 320 -13.12 15.04 -23.98
C ASP A 320 -12.24 15.66 -22.86
N VAL A 321 -11.63 16.79 -23.18
CA VAL A 321 -10.75 17.54 -22.26
C VAL A 321 -11.53 18.08 -21.06
N GLU A 322 -12.76 18.55 -21.26
CA GLU A 322 -13.56 19.14 -20.18
C GLU A 322 -14.05 18.05 -19.21
N LEU A 323 -14.47 16.89 -19.72
CA LEU A 323 -14.80 15.74 -18.89
C LEU A 323 -13.56 15.32 -18.07
N ARG A 324 -12.40 15.16 -18.71
CA ARG A 324 -11.16 14.77 -18.04
C ARG A 324 -10.76 15.76 -16.94
N ARG A 325 -10.85 17.08 -17.20
CA ARG A 325 -10.58 18.12 -16.20
C ARG A 325 -11.57 18.09 -15.05
N SER A 326 -12.86 17.89 -15.33
CA SER A 326 -13.90 17.76 -14.31
C SER A 326 -13.61 16.58 -13.40
N MET A 327 -13.32 15.40 -13.98
CA MET A 327 -12.96 14.20 -13.23
C MET A 327 -11.67 14.38 -12.44
N SER A 328 -10.66 15.06 -13.00
CA SER A 328 -9.41 15.38 -12.34
C SER A 328 -9.63 16.21 -11.07
N ARG A 329 -10.42 17.27 -11.14
CA ARG A 329 -10.78 18.09 -9.96
C ARG A 329 -11.50 17.26 -8.91
N GLN A 330 -12.46 16.44 -9.34
CA GLN A 330 -13.20 15.57 -8.42
C GLN A 330 -12.30 14.52 -7.78
N ALA A 331 -11.41 13.89 -8.55
CA ALA A 331 -10.43 12.93 -8.04
C ALA A 331 -9.51 13.57 -6.99
N ALA A 332 -8.98 14.75 -7.26
CA ALA A 332 -8.11 15.48 -6.33
C ALA A 332 -8.87 15.89 -5.04
N SER A 333 -10.12 16.33 -5.17
CA SER A 333 -10.98 16.65 -4.01
C SER A 333 -11.22 15.43 -3.14
N ASP A 334 -11.60 14.31 -3.74
CA ASP A 334 -11.85 13.04 -3.00
C ASP A 334 -10.58 12.53 -2.32
N ALA A 335 -9.43 12.62 -3.01
CA ALA A 335 -8.16 12.24 -2.41
C ALA A 335 -7.81 13.12 -1.21
N ALA A 336 -8.02 14.41 -1.30
CA ALA A 336 -7.77 15.35 -0.21
C ALA A 336 -8.69 15.10 1.00
N GLU A 337 -9.97 14.85 0.74
CA GLU A 337 -10.97 14.66 1.79
C GLU A 337 -10.88 13.30 2.48
N HIS A 338 -10.62 12.23 1.72
CA HIS A 338 -10.76 10.87 2.25
C HIS A 338 -9.43 10.11 2.40
N TYR A 339 -8.43 10.42 1.56
CA TYR A 339 -7.21 9.63 1.45
C TYR A 339 -5.93 10.41 1.77
N SER A 340 -6.04 11.65 2.26
CA SER A 340 -4.88 12.42 2.68
C SER A 340 -4.45 12.09 4.12
N LEU A 341 -3.15 12.29 4.41
CA LEU A 341 -2.66 12.26 5.78
C LEU A 341 -3.36 13.31 6.65
N GLN A 342 -3.58 14.49 6.08
CA GLN A 342 -4.18 15.63 6.78
C GLN A 342 -5.61 15.35 7.21
N SER A 343 -6.46 14.79 6.34
CA SER A 343 -7.85 14.47 6.65
C SER A 343 -7.99 13.29 7.64
N ASN A 344 -7.00 12.41 7.71
CA ASN A 344 -6.99 11.26 8.61
C ASN A 344 -6.18 11.49 9.90
N ALA A 345 -5.56 12.67 10.08
CA ALA A 345 -4.66 12.97 11.20
C ALA A 345 -5.31 12.74 12.57
N GLU A 346 -6.48 13.34 12.79
CA GLU A 346 -7.21 13.20 14.06
C GLU A 346 -7.56 11.75 14.36
N LYS A 347 -7.99 11.01 13.34
CA LYS A 347 -8.35 9.60 13.46
C LYS A 347 -7.14 8.72 13.82
N ILE A 348 -5.98 8.99 13.21
CA ILE A 348 -4.73 8.29 13.52
C ILE A 348 -4.34 8.55 14.97
N VAL A 349 -4.31 9.81 15.38
CA VAL A 349 -3.95 10.22 16.76
C VAL A 349 -4.93 9.64 17.79
N ALA A 350 -6.24 9.71 17.52
CA ALA A 350 -7.26 9.17 18.41
C ALA A 350 -7.15 7.65 18.58
N ALA A 351 -6.86 6.90 17.50
CA ALA A 351 -6.63 5.46 17.58
C ALA A 351 -5.46 5.11 18.52
N PHE A 352 -4.34 5.84 18.46
CA PHE A 352 -3.22 5.62 19.37
C PHE A 352 -3.58 5.98 20.83
N ARG A 353 -4.26 7.09 21.06
CA ARG A 353 -4.67 7.52 22.42
C ARG A 353 -5.64 6.54 23.07
N SER A 354 -6.59 6.02 22.31
CA SER A 354 -7.56 5.04 22.80
C SER A 354 -6.94 3.71 23.26
N ALA A 355 -5.65 3.48 22.97
CA ALA A 355 -4.95 2.30 23.44
C ALA A 355 -4.56 2.38 24.93
N VAL A 356 -4.40 3.58 25.49
CA VAL A 356 -3.94 3.82 26.87
C VAL A 356 -5.07 4.30 27.80
N GLU A 357 -6.23 4.59 27.22
CA GLU A 357 -7.49 4.81 27.94
C GLU A 357 -8.13 3.47 28.35
#